data_30593fbd1b3e74bfb2dc8e063b0f8785
#
_entry.id   30593fbd1b3e74bfb2dc8e063b0f8785
#
_cell.length_a   1.000
_cell.length_b   1.000
_cell.length_c   1.000
_cell.angle_alpha   90.00
_cell.angle_beta   90.00
_cell.angle_gamma   90.00
#
_symmetry.space_group_name_H-M   'P 1'
#
loop_
_entity.id
_entity.type
_entity.pdbx_description
1 polymer ?
#
loop_
_entity_poly.entity_id
_entity_poly.type
_entity_poly.pdbx_seq_one_letter_code
_entity_poly.pdbx_strand_id
1 'polypeptide(L)'
;TRAIIGRKVQNCHPQKSAHVVTRILEDFKNGVHDVAEFWLNLGPKIVHIRYFALRDTLGKYAGTLEVTQEISSIKALEGEKRIYDPLD
;
A
#
# COMPACT_ATOMS: atom_id res chain seq x y z
N THR A 1 7.49 5.79 5.74
CA THR A 1 6.43 4.78 5.55
C THR A 1 5.24 5.09 6.42
N ARG A 2 4.09 4.95 5.87
CA ARG A 2 2.84 5.21 6.57
C ARG A 2 1.90 4.03 6.38
N ALA A 3 1.25 3.60 7.45
CA ALA A 3 0.29 2.50 7.41
C ALA A 3 -1.04 2.94 8.01
N ILE A 4 -2.13 2.56 7.36
CA ILE A 4 -3.49 2.85 7.82
C ILE A 4 -4.26 1.53 7.83
N ILE A 5 -4.90 1.24 8.95
CA ILE A 5 -5.67 0.02 9.12
C ILE A 5 -7.14 0.38 9.27
N GLY A 6 -8.01 -0.35 8.59
CA GLY A 6 -9.43 -0.29 8.84
C GLY A 6 -10.27 0.09 7.64
N ARG A 7 -11.52 0.43 7.94
CA ARG A 7 -12.54 0.62 6.91
C ARG A 7 -12.52 1.98 6.25
N LYS A 8 -11.77 2.92 6.80
CA LYS A 8 -11.79 4.31 6.32
C LYS A 8 -10.72 4.62 5.30
N VAL A 9 -10.07 3.60 4.78
CA VAL A 9 -9.07 3.76 3.72
C VAL A 9 -9.62 4.58 2.55
N GLN A 10 -10.89 4.37 2.19
CA GLN A 10 -11.53 5.10 1.10
C GLN A 10 -11.52 6.60 1.30
N ASN A 11 -11.57 7.06 2.55
CA ASN A 11 -11.63 8.48 2.85
C ASN A 11 -10.27 9.17 2.75
N CYS A 12 -9.21 8.40 2.52
CA CYS A 12 -7.85 8.92 2.39
C CYS A 12 -7.51 9.27 0.95
N HIS A 13 -8.44 9.09 0.00
CA HIS A 13 -8.14 9.19 -1.43
C HIS A 13 -9.00 10.24 -2.11
N PRO A 14 -8.47 10.86 -3.19
CA PRO A 14 -9.27 11.75 -3.99
C PRO A 14 -10.48 11.02 -4.57
N GLN A 15 -11.55 11.76 -4.77
CA GLN A 15 -12.81 11.19 -5.23
C GLN A 15 -12.67 10.42 -6.54
N LYS A 16 -11.85 10.88 -7.46
CA LYS A 16 -11.68 10.20 -8.74
C LYS A 16 -10.97 8.86 -8.64
N SER A 17 -10.37 8.54 -7.50
CA SER A 17 -9.78 7.23 -7.24
C SER A 17 -10.64 6.37 -6.34
N ALA A 18 -11.71 6.92 -5.78
CA ALA A 18 -12.48 6.24 -4.75
C ALA A 18 -13.12 4.95 -5.26
N HIS A 19 -13.58 4.92 -6.52
CA HIS A 19 -14.21 3.73 -7.09
C HIS A 19 -13.20 2.57 -7.24
N VAL A 20 -11.93 2.89 -7.51
CA VAL A 20 -10.91 1.86 -7.61
C VAL A 20 -10.64 1.25 -6.24
N VAL A 21 -10.56 2.09 -5.22
CA VAL A 21 -10.34 1.63 -3.84
C VAL A 21 -11.53 0.77 -3.40
N THR A 22 -12.75 1.22 -3.70
CA THR A 22 -13.96 0.46 -3.36
C THR A 22 -13.92 -0.93 -3.98
N ARG A 23 -13.53 -1.02 -5.24
CA ARG A 23 -13.44 -2.31 -5.93
C ARG A 23 -12.39 -3.21 -5.29
N ILE A 24 -11.24 -2.67 -4.92
CA ILE A 24 -10.21 -3.43 -4.23
C ILE A 24 -10.75 -4.01 -2.93
N LEU A 25 -11.46 -3.20 -2.16
CA LEU A 25 -12.03 -3.65 -0.89
C LEU A 25 -13.09 -4.74 -1.11
N GLU A 26 -13.91 -4.60 -2.14
CA GLU A 26 -14.91 -5.62 -2.46
C GLU A 26 -14.24 -6.92 -2.88
N ASP A 27 -13.18 -6.86 -3.69
CA ASP A 27 -12.44 -8.04 -4.09
C ASP A 27 -11.81 -8.72 -2.88
N PHE A 28 -11.32 -7.94 -1.91
CA PHE A 28 -10.81 -8.50 -0.66
C PHE A 28 -11.91 -9.22 0.11
N LYS A 29 -13.07 -8.61 0.23
CA LYS A 29 -14.21 -9.19 0.95
C LYS A 29 -14.67 -10.48 0.30
N ASN A 30 -14.61 -10.54 -1.02
CA ASN A 30 -15.08 -11.70 -1.78
C ASN A 30 -13.99 -12.77 -2.00
N GLY A 31 -12.81 -12.57 -1.44
CA GLY A 31 -11.73 -13.54 -1.55
C GLY A 31 -11.04 -13.60 -2.89
N VAL A 32 -11.22 -12.59 -3.73
CA VAL A 32 -10.63 -12.58 -5.07
C VAL A 32 -9.12 -12.30 -4.98
N HIS A 33 -8.73 -11.36 -4.11
CA HIS A 33 -7.34 -10.98 -3.90
C HIS A 33 -7.06 -10.76 -2.43
N ASP A 34 -5.79 -10.85 -2.05
CA ASP A 34 -5.34 -10.51 -0.70
C ASP A 34 -4.39 -9.32 -0.69
N VAL A 35 -3.89 -8.91 -1.85
CA VAL A 35 -2.94 -7.81 -1.99
C VAL A 35 -3.29 -7.02 -3.23
N ALA A 36 -3.19 -5.70 -3.14
CA ALA A 36 -3.24 -4.82 -4.29
C ALA A 36 -2.09 -3.82 -4.19
N GLU A 37 -1.45 -3.54 -5.31
CA GLU A 37 -0.29 -2.66 -5.35
C GLU A 37 -0.41 -1.72 -6.52
N PHE A 38 -0.11 -0.44 -6.28
CA PHE A 38 0.00 0.53 -7.36
C PHE A 38 0.92 1.67 -6.94
N TRP A 39 1.30 2.50 -7.89
CA TRP A 39 2.16 3.64 -7.61
C TRP A 39 1.75 4.82 -8.47
N LEU A 40 2.04 6.02 -7.97
CA LEU A 40 1.65 7.28 -8.60
C LEU A 40 2.85 8.22 -8.68
N ASN A 41 2.86 9.04 -9.72
CA ASN A 41 3.80 10.15 -9.80
C ASN A 41 3.12 11.40 -9.24
N LEU A 42 3.76 12.01 -8.26
CA LEU A 42 3.30 13.26 -7.67
C LEU A 42 4.42 14.29 -7.82
N GLY A 43 4.47 14.94 -8.98
CA GLY A 43 5.57 15.82 -9.32
C GLY A 43 6.88 15.03 -9.42
N PRO A 44 7.94 15.43 -8.72
CA PRO A 44 9.20 14.70 -8.75
C PRO A 44 9.20 13.46 -7.88
N LYS A 45 8.13 13.22 -7.12
CA LYS A 45 8.06 12.10 -6.19
C LYS A 45 7.27 10.95 -6.77
N ILE A 46 7.63 9.74 -6.35
CA ILE A 46 6.89 8.53 -6.67
C ILE A 46 6.37 7.97 -5.37
N VAL A 47 5.07 7.74 -5.30
CA VAL A 47 4.41 7.21 -4.11
C VAL A 47 3.96 5.79 -4.42
N HIS A 48 4.41 4.86 -3.61
CA HIS A 48 4.10 3.44 -3.73
C HIS A 48 3.06 3.06 -2.67
N ILE A 49 1.98 2.44 -3.10
CA ILE A 49 0.84 2.14 -2.23
C ILE A 49 0.54 0.65 -2.34
N ARG A 50 0.38 0.02 -1.19
CA ARG A 50 -0.01 -1.39 -1.11
C ARG A 50 -1.16 -1.53 -0.14
N TYR A 51 -2.15 -2.34 -0.53
CA TYR A 51 -3.24 -2.75 0.34
C TYR A 51 -3.14 -4.22 0.62
N PHE A 52 -3.34 -4.60 1.87
CA PHE A 52 -3.33 -6.00 2.31
C PHE A 52 -4.65 -6.30 2.98
N ALA A 53 -5.30 -7.38 2.57
CA ALA A 53 -6.49 -7.84 3.25
C ALA A 53 -6.09 -8.47 4.58
N LEU A 54 -6.74 -8.05 5.65
CA LEU A 54 -6.56 -8.66 6.96
C LEU A 54 -7.70 -9.66 7.15
N ARG A 55 -7.35 -10.87 7.56
CA ARG A 55 -8.34 -11.92 7.73
C ARG A 55 -8.27 -12.48 9.14
N ASP A 56 -9.43 -12.92 9.63
CA ASP A 56 -9.49 -13.52 10.96
C ASP A 56 -9.07 -15.00 10.88
N THR A 57 -9.16 -15.70 12.00
CA THR A 57 -8.73 -17.10 12.08
C THR A 57 -9.57 -18.03 11.21
N LEU A 58 -10.74 -17.57 10.79
CA LEU A 58 -11.62 -18.33 9.90
C LEU A 58 -11.45 -17.95 8.44
N GLY A 59 -10.51 -17.06 8.15
CA GLY A 59 -10.26 -16.61 6.79
C GLY A 59 -11.19 -15.53 6.30
N LYS A 60 -12.03 -14.98 7.15
CA LYS A 60 -12.97 -13.92 6.77
C LYS A 60 -12.29 -12.57 6.77
N TYR A 61 -12.70 -11.71 5.85
CA TYR A 61 -12.18 -10.37 5.75
C TYR A 61 -12.48 -9.59 7.05
N ALA A 62 -11.42 -9.07 7.67
CA ALA A 62 -11.52 -8.34 8.92
C ALA A 62 -11.13 -6.87 8.79
N GLY A 63 -10.49 -6.50 7.68
CA GLY A 63 -10.05 -5.13 7.47
C GLY A 63 -8.98 -5.04 6.40
N THR A 64 -8.47 -3.84 6.20
CA THR A 64 -7.44 -3.57 5.20
C THR A 64 -6.30 -2.79 5.83
N LEU A 65 -5.08 -3.20 5.54
CA LEU A 65 -3.88 -2.45 5.89
C LEU A 65 -3.40 -1.72 4.64
N GLU A 66 -3.25 -0.41 4.74
CA GLU A 66 -2.65 0.38 3.66
C GLU A 66 -1.22 0.74 4.06
N VAL A 67 -0.26 0.50 3.17
CA VAL A 67 1.12 0.94 3.35
C VAL A 67 1.44 1.88 2.21
N THR A 68 1.71 3.14 2.55
CA THR A 68 2.03 4.18 1.59
C THR A 68 3.45 4.66 1.84
N GLN A 69 4.27 4.70 0.80
CA GLN A 69 5.68 5.06 0.93
C GLN A 69 6.11 5.90 -0.26
N GLU A 70 6.80 7.00 0.02
CA GLU A 70 7.46 7.78 -1.01
C GLU A 70 8.78 7.06 -1.32
N ILE A 71 9.01 6.66 -2.56
CA ILE A 71 10.13 5.78 -2.90
C ILE A 71 11.17 6.41 -3.83
N SER A 72 11.14 7.72 -4.03
CA SER A 72 12.10 8.36 -4.95
C SER A 72 13.54 8.08 -4.54
N SER A 73 13.85 8.19 -3.25
CA SER A 73 15.20 7.92 -2.75
C SER A 73 15.56 6.44 -2.85
N ILE A 74 14.57 5.56 -2.72
CA ILE A 74 14.79 4.13 -2.85
C ILE A 74 15.10 3.79 -4.30
N LYS A 75 14.37 4.37 -5.24
CA LYS A 75 14.62 4.15 -6.66
C LYS A 75 15.99 4.64 -7.10
N ALA A 76 16.55 5.61 -6.40
CA ALA A 76 17.85 6.16 -6.74
C ALA A 76 19.01 5.33 -6.19
N LEU A 77 18.75 4.29 -5.42
CA LEU A 77 19.79 3.45 -4.86
C LEU A 77 20.51 2.69 -5.96
N GLU A 78 21.83 2.56 -5.82
CA GLU A 78 22.66 1.81 -6.75
C GLU A 78 23.63 0.93 -5.98
N GLY A 79 24.09 -0.16 -6.60
CA GLY A 79 25.01 -1.08 -5.98
C GLY A 79 24.37 -1.78 -4.79
N GLU A 80 25.13 -1.96 -3.74
CA GLU A 80 24.64 -2.61 -2.53
C GLU A 80 25.24 -1.97 -1.29
N LYS A 81 24.48 -2.02 -0.21
CA LYS A 81 24.97 -1.62 1.09
C LYS A 81 24.65 -2.74 2.07
N ARG A 82 25.67 -3.31 2.64
CA ARG A 82 25.51 -4.42 3.57
C ARG A 82 25.27 -3.91 4.97
N ILE A 83 24.63 -4.73 5.79
CA ILE A 83 24.21 -4.32 7.12
C ILE A 83 25.37 -3.84 8.01
N TYR A 84 26.58 -4.32 7.76
CA TYR A 84 27.75 -3.95 8.56
C TYR A 84 28.63 -2.91 7.90
N ASP A 85 28.24 -2.39 6.74
CA ASP A 85 29.04 -1.34 6.11
C ASP A 85 28.93 -0.05 6.91
N PRO A 86 29.98 0.78 6.93
CA PRO A 86 29.89 2.08 7.60
C PRO A 86 28.79 2.91 6.99
N LEU A 87 28.16 3.69 7.85
CA LEU A 87 27.04 4.48 7.40
C LEU A 87 27.38 5.86 6.92
N ASP A 88 28.54 6.19 6.90
CA ASP A 88 28.96 7.43 6.49
C ASP A 88 28.54 8.05 5.40
#